data_72bd6500789ed78ebd74c65fe492734d
#
_entry.id   72bd6500789ed78ebd74c65fe492734d
#
_cell.length_a   1.000
_cell.length_b   1.000
_cell.length_c   1.000
_cell.angle_alpha   90.00
_cell.angle_beta   90.00
_cell.angle_gamma   90.00
#
_symmetry.space_group_name_H-M   'P 1'
#
loop_
_entity.id
_entity.type
_entity.pdbx_description
1 polymer ?
#
loop_
_entity_poly.entity_id
_entity_poly.type
_entity_poly.pdbx_seq_one_letter_code
_entity_poly.pdbx_strand_id
1 'polypeptide(L)'
;FTDKPVRKTPYQVKGVLMNQFSDEEIVPMLDGSYRQQFLYPRVQVKILNEQIYIVGINEGVDPIKSIAKKMDFMDFGNITFQVLDSEIEEYSDRFQPVSKLIRYRFVTPWVALNQTTGYRYRSLNNADRVNYLNRLLGQNIVFMAREMGMELEENIFTKVTLSSLFPRPVDENNWGSFDGEFRANFVLPNYLGIGNGITRGYGTLFGLFNPEVFSF
;
A
#
# COMPACT_ATOMS: atom_id res chain seq x y z
N PHE A 1 1.16 -1.00 -18.75
CA PHE A 1 2.27 -1.87 -19.18
C PHE A 1 3.26 -1.07 -20.03
N THR A 2 4.55 -1.35 -19.88
CA THR A 2 5.63 -0.64 -20.57
C THR A 2 6.37 -1.56 -21.55
N ASP A 3 7.02 -0.96 -22.57
CA ASP A 3 7.78 -1.65 -23.64
C ASP A 3 8.95 -2.48 -23.11
N LYS A 4 9.41 -2.20 -21.90
CA LYS A 4 10.53 -2.91 -21.25
C LYS A 4 10.34 -2.93 -19.72
N PRO A 5 11.03 -3.84 -19.02
CA PRO A 5 10.96 -3.99 -17.58
C PRO A 5 11.35 -2.69 -16.83
N VAL A 6 10.52 -2.26 -15.90
CA VAL A 6 10.76 -1.05 -15.11
C VAL A 6 11.58 -1.39 -13.85
N ARG A 7 12.87 -1.08 -13.90
CA ARG A 7 13.81 -1.25 -12.77
C ARG A 7 14.06 0.09 -12.08
N LYS A 8 12.99 0.79 -11.75
CA LYS A 8 13.00 2.08 -11.07
C LYS A 8 12.31 1.94 -9.71
N THR A 9 12.54 2.89 -8.83
CA THR A 9 11.83 2.96 -7.55
C THR A 9 10.48 3.68 -7.70
N PRO A 10 9.49 3.42 -6.84
CA PRO A 10 8.26 4.20 -6.80
C PRO A 10 8.49 5.71 -6.67
N TYR A 11 9.55 6.09 -5.94
CA TYR A 11 9.94 7.49 -5.78
C TYR A 11 10.36 8.14 -7.10
N GLN A 12 11.17 7.44 -7.91
CA GLN A 12 11.57 7.94 -9.24
C GLN A 12 10.38 8.07 -10.18
N VAL A 13 9.47 7.07 -10.17
CA VAL A 13 8.23 7.12 -10.98
C VAL A 13 7.37 8.33 -10.58
N LYS A 14 7.20 8.58 -9.28
CA LYS A 14 6.50 9.77 -8.79
C LYS A 14 7.13 11.06 -9.29
N GLY A 15 8.46 11.15 -9.26
CA GLY A 15 9.17 12.32 -9.78
C GLY A 15 8.89 12.58 -11.25
N VAL A 16 8.86 11.51 -12.06
CA VAL A 16 8.50 11.61 -13.49
C VAL A 16 7.06 12.06 -13.66
N LEU A 17 6.11 11.46 -12.92
CA LEU A 17 4.69 11.85 -12.99
C LEU A 17 4.48 13.33 -12.63
N MET A 18 5.11 13.80 -11.55
CA MET A 18 5.03 15.20 -11.14
C MET A 18 5.63 16.16 -12.16
N ASN A 19 6.67 15.74 -12.87
CA ASN A 19 7.31 16.56 -13.92
C ASN A 19 6.47 16.61 -15.21
N GLN A 20 6.00 15.43 -15.67
CA GLN A 20 5.25 15.33 -16.93
C GLN A 20 3.83 15.87 -16.83
N PHE A 21 3.25 15.83 -15.63
CA PHE A 21 1.87 16.23 -15.34
C PHE A 21 1.81 17.35 -14.30
N SER A 22 2.70 18.34 -14.40
CA SER A 22 2.90 19.39 -13.38
C SER A 22 1.64 20.17 -13.01
N ASP A 23 0.70 20.31 -13.94
CA ASP A 23 -0.54 21.07 -13.77
C ASP A 23 -1.76 20.19 -13.43
N GLU A 24 -1.55 18.89 -13.25
CA GLU A 24 -2.63 17.93 -12.98
C GLU A 24 -2.88 17.78 -11.46
N GLU A 25 -4.13 17.46 -11.12
CA GLU A 25 -4.59 17.29 -9.73
C GLU A 25 -3.89 16.14 -8.97
N ILE A 26 -3.19 15.25 -9.67
CA ILE A 26 -2.43 14.18 -9.06
C ILE A 26 -1.19 14.69 -8.30
N VAL A 27 -0.62 15.82 -8.70
CA VAL A 27 0.67 16.32 -8.17
C VAL A 27 0.63 16.57 -6.67
N PRO A 28 -0.35 17.30 -6.10
CA PRO A 28 -0.45 17.48 -4.65
C PRO A 28 -0.59 16.17 -3.86
N MET A 29 -1.11 15.11 -4.49
CA MET A 29 -1.23 13.78 -3.87
C MET A 29 0.08 13.00 -3.89
N LEU A 30 0.99 13.33 -4.83
CA LEU A 30 2.30 12.69 -4.97
C LEU A 30 3.39 13.42 -4.19
N ASP A 31 3.40 14.75 -4.15
CA ASP A 31 4.44 15.56 -3.49
C ASP A 31 4.28 15.62 -1.96
N GLY A 32 3.09 15.26 -1.46
CA GLY A 32 2.77 15.22 -0.05
C GLY A 32 2.03 16.44 0.48
N SER A 33 1.72 17.44 -0.35
CA SER A 33 0.92 18.62 0.04
C SER A 33 -0.46 18.22 0.54
N TYR A 34 -1.02 17.18 -0.04
CA TYR A 34 -2.33 16.63 0.31
C TYR A 34 -2.39 15.98 1.72
N ARG A 35 -1.23 15.73 2.34
CA ARG A 35 -1.16 15.20 3.72
C ARG A 35 -1.69 16.14 4.79
N GLN A 36 -1.84 17.41 4.47
CA GLN A 36 -2.51 18.35 5.37
C GLN A 36 -3.99 18.03 5.55
N GLN A 37 -4.60 17.36 4.56
CA GLN A 37 -6.00 16.95 4.57
C GLN A 37 -6.16 15.45 4.88
N PHE A 38 -5.31 14.60 4.32
CA PHE A 38 -5.40 13.15 4.43
C PHE A 38 -4.03 12.53 4.77
N LEU A 39 -3.95 11.87 5.91
CA LEU A 39 -2.72 11.20 6.34
C LEU A 39 -2.46 9.90 5.56
N TYR A 40 -3.52 9.17 5.17
CA TYR A 40 -3.40 8.00 4.32
C TYR A 40 -3.30 8.40 2.84
N PRO A 41 -2.26 7.97 2.11
CA PRO A 41 -2.02 8.41 0.74
C PRO A 41 -3.16 8.02 -0.20
N ARG A 42 -3.78 9.01 -0.86
CA ARG A 42 -4.85 8.81 -1.85
C ARG A 42 -4.34 8.29 -3.18
N VAL A 43 -3.09 8.55 -3.49
CA VAL A 43 -2.38 7.99 -4.65
C VAL A 43 -1.13 7.26 -4.19
N GLN A 44 -0.97 6.02 -4.64
CA GLN A 44 0.14 5.17 -4.28
C GLN A 44 0.77 4.57 -5.54
N VAL A 45 2.07 4.79 -5.73
CA VAL A 45 2.84 4.20 -6.83
C VAL A 45 3.55 2.94 -6.33
N LYS A 46 3.47 1.87 -7.10
CA LYS A 46 4.11 0.58 -6.84
C LYS A 46 4.88 0.13 -8.08
N ILE A 47 5.94 -0.64 -7.85
CA ILE A 47 6.60 -1.41 -8.91
C ILE A 47 6.43 -2.88 -8.54
N LEU A 48 5.65 -3.60 -9.31
CA LEU A 48 5.35 -5.01 -9.09
C LEU A 48 5.64 -5.78 -10.38
N ASN A 49 6.41 -6.84 -10.30
CA ASN A 49 6.82 -7.62 -11.47
C ASN A 49 7.40 -6.75 -12.60
N GLU A 50 8.24 -5.78 -12.23
CA GLU A 50 8.88 -4.84 -13.17
C GLU A 50 7.87 -3.99 -14.00
N GLN A 51 6.63 -3.82 -13.50
CA GLN A 51 5.60 -2.97 -14.08
C GLN A 51 5.12 -1.91 -13.06
N ILE A 52 4.61 -0.80 -13.58
CA ILE A 52 4.12 0.32 -12.78
C ILE A 52 2.66 0.08 -12.44
N TYR A 53 2.33 0.13 -11.15
CA TYR A 53 0.97 0.16 -10.64
C TYR A 53 0.73 1.50 -9.95
N ILE A 54 -0.37 2.14 -10.27
CA ILE A 54 -0.82 3.36 -9.63
C ILE A 54 -2.19 3.08 -9.02
N VAL A 55 -2.29 3.18 -7.70
CA VAL A 55 -3.50 2.89 -6.95
C VAL A 55 -4.12 4.19 -6.48
N GLY A 56 -5.34 4.46 -6.90
CA GLY A 56 -6.17 5.59 -6.45
C GLY A 56 -7.20 5.14 -5.42
N ILE A 57 -7.43 5.99 -4.43
CA ILE A 57 -8.39 5.75 -3.37
C ILE A 57 -9.22 7.01 -3.19
N ASN A 58 -10.55 6.88 -3.27
CA ASN A 58 -11.48 8.00 -3.16
C ASN A 58 -11.06 9.18 -4.07
N GLU A 59 -10.60 10.27 -3.50
CA GLU A 59 -10.18 11.49 -4.21
C GLU A 59 -9.03 11.27 -5.20
N GLY A 60 -8.27 10.18 -5.03
CA GLY A 60 -7.16 9.82 -5.93
C GLY A 60 -7.59 9.11 -7.21
N VAL A 61 -8.85 8.67 -7.34
CA VAL A 61 -9.32 7.86 -8.48
C VAL A 61 -9.37 8.69 -9.77
N ASP A 62 -10.06 9.81 -9.75
CA ASP A 62 -10.25 10.64 -10.95
C ASP A 62 -8.93 11.25 -11.48
N PRO A 63 -8.02 11.77 -10.63
CA PRO A 63 -6.70 12.20 -11.08
C PRO A 63 -5.89 11.11 -11.78
N ILE A 64 -5.95 9.86 -11.30
CA ILE A 64 -5.27 8.73 -11.96
C ILE A 64 -5.89 8.45 -13.32
N LYS A 65 -7.22 8.42 -13.42
CA LYS A 65 -7.91 8.22 -14.71
C LYS A 65 -7.56 9.32 -15.72
N SER A 66 -7.41 10.56 -15.24
CA SER A 66 -7.00 11.68 -16.09
C SER A 66 -5.63 11.45 -16.70
N ILE A 67 -4.64 11.13 -15.87
CA ILE A 67 -3.27 10.92 -16.36
C ILE A 67 -3.12 9.65 -17.19
N ALA A 68 -3.84 8.57 -16.86
CA ALA A 68 -3.77 7.30 -17.59
C ALA A 68 -4.14 7.46 -19.07
N LYS A 69 -5.07 8.38 -19.40
CA LYS A 69 -5.48 8.69 -20.76
C LYS A 69 -4.45 9.53 -21.55
N LYS A 70 -3.49 10.16 -20.83
CA LYS A 70 -2.50 11.08 -21.40
C LYS A 70 -1.08 10.50 -21.35
N MET A 71 -0.92 9.31 -20.76
CA MET A 71 0.38 8.72 -20.49
C MET A 71 0.82 7.82 -21.63
N ASP A 72 1.49 8.38 -22.63
CA ASP A 72 2.04 7.63 -23.76
C ASP A 72 3.46 7.13 -23.48
N PHE A 73 4.19 7.81 -22.60
CA PHE A 73 5.56 7.47 -22.23
C PHE A 73 5.90 8.00 -20.83
N MET A 74 7.01 7.51 -20.29
CA MET A 74 7.62 8.00 -19.04
C MET A 74 9.09 8.24 -19.26
N ASP A 75 9.53 9.49 -19.15
CA ASP A 75 10.92 9.90 -19.34
C ASP A 75 11.65 10.11 -18.01
N PHE A 76 12.66 9.28 -17.77
CA PHE A 76 13.54 9.36 -16.60
C PHE A 76 14.85 10.12 -16.91
N GLY A 77 14.93 10.78 -18.05
CA GLY A 77 16.12 11.51 -18.51
C GLY A 77 17.18 10.62 -19.14
N ASN A 78 17.52 9.52 -18.52
CA ASN A 78 18.49 8.54 -19.05
C ASN A 78 17.85 7.35 -19.77
N ILE A 79 16.56 7.15 -19.61
CA ILE A 79 15.77 6.10 -20.24
C ILE A 79 14.32 6.54 -20.34
N THR A 80 13.70 6.31 -21.49
CA THR A 80 12.27 6.50 -21.70
C THR A 80 11.59 5.15 -21.85
N PHE A 81 10.48 4.97 -21.18
CA PHE A 81 9.59 3.82 -21.30
C PHE A 81 8.36 4.22 -22.10
N GLN A 82 8.03 3.48 -23.15
CA GLN A 82 6.75 3.65 -23.85
C GLN A 82 5.66 2.92 -23.08
N VAL A 83 4.52 3.56 -22.89
CA VAL A 83 3.33 2.93 -22.31
C VAL A 83 2.57 2.26 -23.45
N LEU A 84 2.52 0.93 -23.41
CA LEU A 84 1.89 0.13 -24.47
C LEU A 84 0.40 -0.04 -24.24
N ASP A 85 0.01 -0.16 -22.96
CA ASP A 85 -1.35 -0.38 -22.54
C ASP A 85 -1.55 0.07 -21.08
N SER A 86 -2.79 0.45 -20.74
CA SER A 86 -3.21 0.83 -19.40
C SER A 86 -4.49 0.07 -19.05
N GLU A 87 -4.34 -0.96 -18.22
CA GLU A 87 -5.46 -1.68 -17.65
C GLU A 87 -5.97 -0.93 -16.42
N ILE A 88 -7.25 -0.57 -16.40
CA ILE A 88 -7.89 0.13 -15.29
C ILE A 88 -8.95 -0.78 -14.67
N GLU A 89 -8.75 -1.11 -13.41
CA GLU A 89 -9.73 -1.82 -12.59
C GLU A 89 -10.31 -0.87 -11.54
N GLU A 90 -11.63 -0.84 -11.42
CA GLU A 90 -12.33 -0.04 -10.42
C GLU A 90 -13.14 -0.94 -9.51
N TYR A 91 -13.08 -0.64 -8.23
CA TYR A 91 -13.82 -1.35 -7.20
C TYR A 91 -14.59 -0.36 -6.33
N SER A 92 -15.89 -0.56 -6.19
CA SER A 92 -16.73 0.13 -5.20
C SER A 92 -17.04 -0.82 -4.03
N ASP A 93 -17.25 -0.23 -2.84
CA ASP A 93 -17.82 -0.89 -1.64
C ASP A 93 -17.08 -2.13 -1.12
N ARG A 94 -15.78 -2.25 -1.43
CA ARG A 94 -14.96 -3.38 -1.01
C ARG A 94 -14.05 -3.11 0.20
N PHE A 95 -14.31 -2.08 0.96
CA PHE A 95 -13.56 -1.75 2.15
C PHE A 95 -14.50 -1.78 3.34
N GLN A 96 -14.63 -2.95 4.01
CA GLN A 96 -15.63 -3.14 5.06
C GLN A 96 -15.25 -4.28 6.03
N PRO A 97 -15.73 -4.24 7.29
CA PRO A 97 -15.62 -5.36 8.21
C PRO A 97 -16.46 -6.55 7.73
N VAL A 98 -16.02 -7.76 8.07
CA VAL A 98 -16.70 -9.02 7.76
C VAL A 98 -16.59 -9.98 8.93
N SER A 99 -17.50 -10.95 9.02
CA SER A 99 -17.53 -11.95 10.08
C SER A 99 -16.45 -13.03 9.97
N LYS A 100 -15.86 -13.22 8.80
CA LYS A 100 -14.83 -14.25 8.53
C LYS A 100 -13.46 -13.63 8.35
N LEU A 101 -12.40 -14.38 8.68
CA LEU A 101 -11.02 -13.95 8.45
C LEU A 101 -10.62 -14.18 6.99
N ILE A 102 -10.38 -13.11 6.27
CA ILE A 102 -9.85 -13.12 4.90
C ILE A 102 -8.33 -13.19 4.96
N ARG A 103 -7.72 -13.97 4.06
CA ARG A 103 -6.28 -14.15 3.96
C ARG A 103 -5.67 -13.21 2.93
N TYR A 104 -4.58 -12.56 3.33
CA TYR A 104 -3.79 -11.64 2.51
C TYR A 104 -2.32 -12.01 2.57
N ARG A 105 -1.57 -11.65 1.52
CA ARG A 105 -0.11 -11.68 1.54
C ARG A 105 0.45 -10.28 1.33
N PHE A 106 1.62 -10.05 1.87
CA PHE A 106 2.41 -8.86 1.56
C PHE A 106 3.18 -9.12 0.26
N VAL A 107 2.83 -8.39 -0.80
CA VAL A 107 3.53 -8.45 -2.11
C VAL A 107 4.85 -7.70 -2.04
N THR A 108 4.88 -6.62 -1.27
CA THR A 108 6.10 -5.91 -0.87
C THR A 108 6.21 -5.92 0.65
N PRO A 109 7.43 -5.87 1.23
CA PRO A 109 7.60 -6.00 2.68
C PRO A 109 6.74 -5.04 3.48
N TRP A 110 6.07 -5.53 4.51
CA TRP A 110 5.30 -4.71 5.45
C TRP A 110 6.22 -4.03 6.45
N VAL A 111 6.34 -2.71 6.37
CA VAL A 111 7.10 -1.92 7.33
C VAL A 111 6.22 -1.65 8.56
N ALA A 112 6.24 -2.61 9.49
CA ALA A 112 5.47 -2.55 10.73
C ALA A 112 6.08 -1.62 11.78
N LEU A 113 7.42 -1.56 11.80
CA LEU A 113 8.16 -0.90 12.87
C LEU A 113 8.77 0.41 12.39
N ASN A 114 8.47 1.48 13.09
CA ASN A 114 9.20 2.74 13.07
C ASN A 114 10.15 2.83 14.28
N GLN A 115 10.80 3.95 14.48
CA GLN A 115 11.75 4.13 15.59
C GLN A 115 11.14 3.80 16.96
N THR A 116 9.94 4.31 17.25
CA THR A 116 9.26 4.11 18.55
C THR A 116 8.78 2.67 18.72
N THR A 117 8.05 2.14 17.74
CA THR A 117 7.51 0.78 17.81
C THR A 117 8.59 -0.28 17.74
N GLY A 118 9.70 -0.01 17.03
CA GLY A 118 10.86 -0.89 16.93
C GLY A 118 11.63 -1.02 18.24
N TYR A 119 11.77 0.08 19.01
CA TYR A 119 12.37 0.02 20.34
C TYR A 119 11.59 -0.93 21.26
N ARG A 120 10.26 -0.75 21.33
CA ARG A 120 9.39 -1.62 22.12
C ARG A 120 9.42 -3.08 21.65
N TYR A 121 9.40 -3.32 20.34
CA TYR A 121 9.45 -4.66 19.76
C TYR A 121 10.69 -5.44 20.18
N ARG A 122 11.86 -4.79 20.19
CA ARG A 122 13.13 -5.45 20.57
C ARG A 122 13.17 -5.95 22.00
N SER A 123 12.44 -5.32 22.91
CA SER A 123 12.37 -5.74 24.32
C SER A 123 11.41 -6.90 24.59
N LEU A 124 10.62 -7.33 23.59
CA LEU A 124 9.63 -8.39 23.74
C LEU A 124 10.24 -9.79 23.50
N ASN A 125 9.71 -10.79 24.20
CA ASN A 125 9.94 -12.20 23.86
C ASN A 125 9.17 -12.60 22.59
N ASN A 126 9.43 -13.78 22.02
CA ASN A 126 8.86 -14.18 20.74
C ASN A 126 7.32 -14.29 20.75
N ALA A 127 6.70 -14.75 21.82
CA ALA A 127 5.25 -14.85 21.92
C ALA A 127 4.60 -13.45 21.92
N ASP A 128 5.17 -12.54 22.69
CA ASP A 128 4.71 -11.16 22.78
C ASP A 128 4.97 -10.38 21.48
N ARG A 129 6.02 -10.71 20.73
CA ARG A 129 6.29 -10.14 19.41
C ARG A 129 5.16 -10.41 18.43
N VAL A 130 4.66 -11.65 18.36
CA VAL A 130 3.54 -12.01 17.48
C VAL A 130 2.29 -11.22 17.86
N ASN A 131 1.95 -11.17 19.15
CA ASN A 131 0.80 -10.40 19.64
C ASN A 131 0.94 -8.91 19.36
N TYR A 132 2.14 -8.38 19.50
CA TYR A 132 2.43 -6.98 19.22
C TYR A 132 2.25 -6.65 17.72
N LEU A 133 2.74 -7.52 16.82
CA LEU A 133 2.58 -7.34 15.38
C LEU A 133 1.11 -7.48 14.95
N ASN A 134 0.35 -8.41 15.51
CA ASN A 134 -1.09 -8.50 15.30
C ASN A 134 -1.77 -7.17 15.66
N ARG A 135 -1.47 -6.62 16.84
CA ARG A 135 -2.03 -5.34 17.25
C ARG A 135 -1.65 -4.20 16.32
N LEU A 136 -0.37 -4.11 15.89
CA LEU A 136 0.07 -3.07 14.94
C LEU A 136 -0.68 -3.16 13.62
N LEU A 137 -0.87 -4.38 13.10
CA LEU A 137 -1.62 -4.60 11.88
C LEU A 137 -3.08 -4.17 12.02
N GLY A 138 -3.74 -4.54 13.12
CA GLY A 138 -5.10 -4.10 13.44
C GLY A 138 -5.19 -2.57 13.51
N GLN A 139 -4.23 -1.92 14.17
CA GLN A 139 -4.15 -0.45 14.23
C GLN A 139 -3.97 0.18 12.84
N ASN A 140 -3.20 -0.44 11.95
CA ASN A 140 -3.06 0.05 10.57
C ASN A 140 -4.41 -0.04 9.82
N ILE A 141 -5.17 -1.12 9.98
CA ILE A 141 -6.50 -1.27 9.34
C ILE A 141 -7.48 -0.23 9.90
N VAL A 142 -7.53 -0.07 11.23
CA VAL A 142 -8.37 0.95 11.89
C VAL A 142 -8.01 2.36 11.41
N PHE A 143 -6.71 2.66 11.30
CA PHE A 143 -6.26 3.94 10.76
C PHE A 143 -6.76 4.16 9.32
N MET A 144 -6.60 3.15 8.45
CA MET A 144 -7.09 3.22 7.07
C MET A 144 -8.61 3.44 7.03
N ALA A 145 -9.38 2.70 7.82
CA ALA A 145 -10.83 2.82 7.87
C ALA A 145 -11.27 4.23 8.27
N ARG A 146 -10.65 4.79 9.31
CA ARG A 146 -10.93 6.17 9.76
C ARG A 146 -10.61 7.21 8.68
N GLU A 147 -9.49 7.06 8.00
CA GLU A 147 -9.10 7.93 6.89
C GLU A 147 -10.05 7.83 5.68
N MET A 148 -10.77 6.70 5.54
CA MET A 148 -11.85 6.51 4.56
C MET A 148 -13.21 6.98 5.07
N GLY A 149 -13.29 7.61 6.25
CA GLY A 149 -14.53 8.10 6.84
C GLY A 149 -15.41 7.02 7.45
N MET A 150 -14.86 5.83 7.74
CA MET A 150 -15.62 4.74 8.35
C MET A 150 -15.58 4.82 9.87
N GLU A 151 -16.74 4.72 10.50
CA GLU A 151 -16.89 4.43 11.92
C GLU A 151 -16.90 2.90 12.10
N LEU A 152 -15.96 2.40 12.91
CA LEU A 152 -15.86 0.96 13.19
C LEU A 152 -16.55 0.68 14.52
N GLU A 153 -17.65 -0.03 14.46
CA GLU A 153 -18.39 -0.53 15.64
C GLU A 153 -17.81 -1.84 16.16
N GLU A 154 -17.16 -2.61 15.29
CA GLU A 154 -16.63 -3.93 15.60
C GLU A 154 -15.10 -3.92 15.80
N ASN A 155 -14.62 -4.87 16.60
CA ASN A 155 -13.18 -5.08 16.77
C ASN A 155 -12.56 -5.68 15.51
N ILE A 156 -11.44 -5.12 15.09
CA ILE A 156 -10.63 -5.68 14.02
C ILE A 156 -9.73 -6.77 14.57
N PHE A 157 -9.96 -7.99 14.12
CA PHE A 157 -9.14 -9.16 14.44
C PHE A 157 -8.11 -9.40 13.34
N THR A 158 -6.87 -9.58 13.74
CA THR A 158 -5.76 -9.84 12.82
C THR A 158 -4.91 -11.00 13.30
N LYS A 159 -4.37 -11.77 12.36
CA LYS A 159 -3.45 -12.87 12.63
C LYS A 159 -2.34 -12.87 11.58
N VAL A 160 -1.13 -12.47 11.97
CA VAL A 160 0.04 -12.52 11.08
C VAL A 160 0.65 -13.92 11.04
N THR A 161 1.19 -14.27 9.88
CA THR A 161 2.02 -15.46 9.62
C THR A 161 3.24 -15.00 8.84
N LEU A 162 4.32 -14.69 9.54
CA LEU A 162 5.50 -14.06 8.97
C LEU A 162 6.61 -15.08 8.73
N SER A 163 7.43 -14.82 7.71
CA SER A 163 8.60 -15.65 7.39
C SER A 163 9.67 -15.63 8.49
N SER A 164 9.75 -14.53 9.25
CA SER A 164 10.66 -14.36 10.38
C SER A 164 10.10 -13.33 11.36
N LEU A 165 10.39 -13.51 12.65
CA LEU A 165 10.16 -12.50 13.70
C LEU A 165 11.34 -11.53 13.85
N PHE A 166 12.40 -11.70 13.08
CA PHE A 166 13.51 -10.74 13.01
C PHE A 166 13.23 -9.77 11.86
N PRO A 167 13.00 -8.47 12.18
CA PRO A 167 12.70 -7.48 11.16
C PRO A 167 13.92 -7.24 10.26
N ARG A 168 13.67 -7.09 8.96
CA ARG A 168 14.70 -6.58 8.05
C ARG A 168 14.75 -5.06 8.18
N PRO A 169 15.95 -4.45 8.30
CA PRO A 169 16.07 -3.00 8.33
C PRO A 169 15.60 -2.39 7.01
N VAL A 170 14.94 -1.24 7.12
CA VAL A 170 14.49 -0.44 5.99
C VAL A 170 15.15 0.91 6.07
N ASP A 171 16.03 1.20 5.13
CA ASP A 171 16.81 2.43 5.02
C ASP A 171 17.64 2.78 6.29
N GLU A 172 18.13 4.00 6.32
CA GLU A 172 18.96 4.56 7.42
C GLU A 172 18.15 4.80 8.71
N ASN A 173 16.82 4.73 8.65
CA ASN A 173 15.91 5.08 9.76
C ASN A 173 15.71 3.96 10.79
N ASN A 174 16.39 2.83 10.68
CA ASN A 174 16.21 1.67 11.55
C ASN A 174 14.76 1.16 11.62
N TRP A 175 13.96 1.41 10.62
CA TRP A 175 12.62 0.84 10.51
C TRP A 175 12.71 -0.65 10.22
N GLY A 176 11.72 -1.40 10.69
CA GLY A 176 11.68 -2.85 10.54
C GLY A 176 10.55 -3.31 9.64
N SER A 177 10.91 -4.15 8.67
CA SER A 177 9.96 -4.76 7.74
C SER A 177 9.89 -6.27 7.89
N PHE A 178 8.77 -6.82 7.45
CA PHE A 178 8.46 -8.25 7.48
C PHE A 178 7.85 -8.71 6.17
N ASP A 179 8.16 -9.96 5.80
CA ASP A 179 7.50 -10.69 4.72
C ASP A 179 6.58 -11.75 5.28
N GLY A 180 5.50 -12.05 4.57
CA GLY A 180 4.59 -13.10 4.95
C GLY A 180 3.14 -12.80 4.59
N GLU A 181 2.25 -13.33 5.39
CA GLU A 181 0.82 -13.28 5.19
C GLU A 181 0.12 -12.84 6.47
N PHE A 182 -1.15 -12.48 6.32
CA PHE A 182 -2.02 -12.24 7.47
C PHE A 182 -3.46 -12.62 7.14
N ARG A 183 -4.25 -12.71 8.20
CA ARG A 183 -5.71 -12.78 8.11
C ARG A 183 -6.31 -11.64 8.89
N ALA A 184 -7.41 -11.10 8.37
CA ALA A 184 -8.18 -10.06 9.04
C ALA A 184 -9.69 -10.22 8.76
N ASN A 185 -10.53 -9.82 9.71
CA ASN A 185 -11.97 -9.74 9.51
C ASN A 185 -12.36 -8.43 8.81
N PHE A 186 -11.64 -8.09 7.76
CA PHE A 186 -11.83 -6.86 7.02
C PHE A 186 -11.49 -7.06 5.54
N VAL A 187 -12.37 -6.61 4.64
CA VAL A 187 -12.09 -6.61 3.20
C VAL A 187 -11.17 -5.46 2.87
N LEU A 188 -10.03 -5.79 2.28
CA LEU A 188 -9.03 -4.82 1.82
C LEU A 188 -8.84 -5.01 0.31
N PRO A 189 -9.02 -3.96 -0.51
CA PRO A 189 -8.73 -4.02 -1.93
C PRO A 189 -7.28 -4.42 -2.21
N ASN A 190 -7.07 -5.13 -3.31
CA ASN A 190 -5.73 -5.52 -3.76
C ASN A 190 -4.86 -4.29 -4.03
N TYR A 191 -3.56 -4.47 -3.83
CA TYR A 191 -2.51 -3.48 -4.07
C TYR A 191 -2.55 -2.25 -3.17
N LEU A 192 -3.44 -2.15 -2.18
CA LEU A 192 -3.33 -1.13 -1.15
C LEU A 192 -2.03 -1.30 -0.36
N GLY A 193 -1.48 -0.18 0.09
CA GLY A 193 -0.36 -0.18 1.02
C GLY A 193 -0.84 -0.15 2.47
N ILE A 194 -0.18 -0.89 3.35
CA ILE A 194 -0.45 -0.89 4.79
C ILE A 194 0.85 -0.74 5.60
N GLY A 195 0.79 -0.03 6.71
CA GLY A 195 1.95 0.23 7.58
C GLY A 195 2.69 1.51 7.23
N ASN A 196 4.01 1.51 7.44
CA ASN A 196 4.85 2.67 7.16
C ASN A 196 5.45 2.59 5.74
N GLY A 197 5.81 3.73 5.17
CA GLY A 197 6.49 3.78 3.87
C GLY A 197 5.62 3.43 2.65
N ILE A 198 4.30 3.53 2.75
CA ILE A 198 3.35 3.25 1.67
C ILE A 198 3.70 4.05 0.40
N THR A 199 4.05 5.32 0.54
CA THR A 199 4.43 6.20 -0.59
C THR A 199 5.76 5.82 -1.25
N ARG A 200 6.50 4.90 -0.65
CA ARG A 200 7.74 4.28 -1.19
C ARG A 200 7.50 2.88 -1.73
N GLY A 201 6.23 2.42 -1.80
CA GLY A 201 5.85 1.13 -2.33
C GLY A 201 5.82 -0.02 -1.33
N TYR A 202 6.08 0.24 -0.04
CA TYR A 202 6.05 -0.79 1.01
C TYR A 202 4.62 -1.17 1.41
N GLY A 203 4.51 -2.36 2.00
CA GLY A 203 3.28 -2.89 2.59
C GLY A 203 2.18 -3.17 1.59
N THR A 204 2.50 -3.33 0.31
CA THR A 204 1.50 -3.68 -0.71
C THR A 204 0.92 -5.05 -0.43
N LEU A 205 -0.39 -5.13 -0.33
CA LEU A 205 -1.11 -6.37 -0.03
C LEU A 205 -1.83 -6.95 -1.25
N PHE A 206 -2.09 -8.25 -1.20
CA PHE A 206 -2.91 -8.97 -2.16
C PHE A 206 -3.78 -10.00 -1.44
N GLY A 207 -5.10 -9.98 -1.71
CA GLY A 207 -6.05 -10.94 -1.16
C GLY A 207 -5.86 -12.32 -1.77
N LEU A 208 -5.62 -13.30 -0.91
CA LEU A 208 -5.64 -14.70 -1.29
C LEU A 208 -7.08 -15.19 -1.15
N PHE A 209 -7.76 -15.28 -2.24
CA PHE A 209 -9.20 -15.51 -2.37
C PHE A 209 -9.72 -16.62 -1.46
N ASN A 210 -10.78 -16.31 -0.69
CA ASN A 210 -11.68 -17.31 -0.18
C ASN A 210 -13.03 -17.13 -0.91
N PRO A 211 -13.36 -18.00 -1.90
CA PRO A 211 -14.58 -17.87 -2.71
C PRO A 211 -15.87 -17.84 -1.88
N GLU A 212 -15.87 -18.41 -0.68
CA GLU A 212 -17.03 -18.43 0.20
C GLU A 212 -17.41 -17.05 0.79
N VAL A 213 -16.51 -16.07 0.76
CA VAL A 213 -16.76 -14.70 1.26
C VAL A 213 -17.41 -13.81 0.21
N PHE A 214 -17.33 -14.19 -1.06
CA PHE A 214 -17.78 -13.41 -2.21
C PHE A 214 -18.92 -14.06 -3.00
N SER A 215 -19.53 -15.13 -2.50
CA SER A 215 -20.82 -15.60 -3.01
C SER A 215 -21.91 -14.65 -2.55
N PHE A 216 -22.32 -13.77 -3.46
CA PHE A 216 -23.52 -12.94 -3.36
C PHE A 216 -24.74 -13.78 -3.65
#